data_5427e3c49ca8cefa70e9320a14355bb8
#
_entry.id   5427e3c49ca8cefa70e9320a14355bb8
#
_cell.length_a   1.000
_cell.length_b   1.000
_cell.length_c   1.000
_cell.angle_alpha   90.00
_cell.angle_beta   90.00
_cell.angle_gamma   90.00
#
_symmetry.space_group_name_H-M   'P 1'
#
loop_
_entity.id
_entity.type
_entity.pdbx_description
1 polymer ?
#
loop_
_entity_poly.entity_id
_entity_poly.type
_entity_poly.pdbx_seq_one_letter_code
_entity_poly.pdbx_strand_id
1 'polypeptide(L)'
;MTSLAERTVLVTGANRGMGREYVAQLLGRKVAKVYAAARDPRAIDVADPRVIPLQLDVTDAVSVAEAADLATDVGILINNAGISRASSVLDRDTSVLRGELETNLFGPLALASAFADRIAERSGAIVNVSSVLAWLPLGMSYGVSKAAMWSATESMRIELAPRGVQVVGVYVGLVDTDMGRFADAPKSDPADVVRQVLDGIEAGEQDVLADEMSRQVRASLNVPALERIARLMGN
;
A
#
# COMPACT_ATOMS: atom_id res chain seq x y z
N MET A 1 -19.01 -1.84 -3.40
CA MET A 1 -18.46 -2.91 -2.53
C MET A 1 -17.79 -3.94 -3.40
N THR A 2 -16.51 -4.21 -3.18
CA THR A 2 -15.73 -5.17 -3.97
C THR A 2 -15.59 -6.47 -3.17
N SER A 3 -16.26 -7.55 -3.60
CA SER A 3 -16.08 -8.87 -2.97
C SER A 3 -14.66 -9.37 -3.24
N LEU A 4 -14.03 -9.99 -2.25
CA LEU A 4 -12.72 -10.65 -2.38
C LEU A 4 -12.86 -12.09 -2.87
N ALA A 5 -13.98 -12.75 -2.57
CA ALA A 5 -14.22 -14.14 -2.99
C ALA A 5 -14.16 -14.28 -4.53
N GLU A 6 -13.53 -15.34 -5.00
CA GLU A 6 -13.33 -15.66 -6.43
C GLU A 6 -12.54 -14.62 -7.23
N ARG A 7 -11.90 -13.64 -6.57
CA ARG A 7 -11.06 -12.64 -7.25
C ARG A 7 -9.63 -13.12 -7.42
N THR A 8 -8.98 -12.62 -8.46
CA THR A 8 -7.53 -12.69 -8.61
C THR A 8 -6.92 -11.39 -8.08
N VAL A 9 -5.98 -11.51 -7.14
CA VAL A 9 -5.36 -10.38 -6.44
C VAL A 9 -3.87 -10.35 -6.75
N LEU A 10 -3.32 -9.19 -7.06
CA LEU A 10 -1.88 -8.95 -7.13
C LEU A 10 -1.44 -8.19 -5.88
N VAL A 11 -0.49 -8.75 -5.13
CA VAL A 11 0.11 -8.12 -3.94
C VAL A 11 1.58 -7.84 -4.20
N THR A 12 2.00 -6.58 -4.10
CA THR A 12 3.42 -6.21 -4.25
C THR A 12 4.15 -6.27 -2.91
N GLY A 13 5.43 -6.64 -2.92
CA GLY A 13 6.22 -6.82 -1.71
C GLY A 13 5.71 -7.97 -0.82
N ALA A 14 5.25 -9.06 -1.44
CA ALA A 14 4.52 -10.16 -0.81
C ALA A 14 5.40 -11.12 0.00
N ASN A 15 6.73 -10.99 -0.04
CA ASN A 15 7.66 -11.94 0.54
C ASN A 15 7.86 -11.80 2.06
N ARG A 16 7.40 -10.70 2.69
CA ARG A 16 7.58 -10.44 4.13
C ARG A 16 6.55 -9.44 4.68
N GLY A 17 6.56 -9.27 6.00
CA GLY A 17 5.76 -8.26 6.70
C GLY A 17 4.28 -8.30 6.31
N MET A 18 3.67 -7.14 6.14
CA MET A 18 2.26 -7.04 5.74
C MET A 18 1.98 -7.72 4.40
N GLY A 19 2.92 -7.71 3.44
CA GLY A 19 2.73 -8.35 2.14
C GLY A 19 2.50 -9.86 2.26
N ARG A 20 3.28 -10.55 3.10
CA ARG A 20 3.07 -11.97 3.40
C ARG A 20 1.75 -12.19 4.12
N GLU A 21 1.39 -11.30 5.03
CA GLU A 21 0.13 -11.38 5.75
C GLU A 21 -1.09 -11.18 4.84
N TYR A 22 -1.01 -10.24 3.86
CA TYR A 22 -2.04 -10.12 2.82
C TYR A 22 -2.26 -11.44 2.09
N VAL A 23 -1.20 -12.10 1.65
CA VAL A 23 -1.31 -13.40 0.95
C VAL A 23 -2.03 -14.41 1.83
N ALA A 24 -1.63 -14.58 3.11
CA ALA A 24 -2.22 -15.52 4.03
C ALA A 24 -3.72 -15.27 4.26
N GLN A 25 -4.11 -14.02 4.53
CA GLN A 25 -5.51 -13.69 4.81
C GLN A 25 -6.41 -13.72 3.56
N LEU A 26 -5.88 -13.36 2.39
CA LEU A 26 -6.61 -13.48 1.12
C LEU A 26 -7.01 -14.94 0.84
N LEU A 27 -6.12 -15.88 1.09
CA LEU A 27 -6.43 -17.31 0.96
C LEU A 27 -7.59 -17.73 1.87
N GLY A 28 -7.64 -17.20 3.10
CA GLY A 28 -8.75 -17.40 4.04
C GLY A 28 -10.07 -16.79 3.56
N ARG A 29 -10.04 -15.75 2.72
CA ARG A 29 -11.23 -15.09 2.12
C ARG A 29 -11.66 -15.69 0.79
N LYS A 30 -11.18 -16.89 0.45
CA LYS A 30 -11.59 -17.67 -0.74
C LYS A 30 -11.35 -16.95 -2.07
N VAL A 31 -10.25 -16.19 -2.17
CA VAL A 31 -9.82 -15.65 -3.47
C VAL A 31 -9.50 -16.80 -4.44
N ALA A 32 -9.71 -16.58 -5.72
CA ALA A 32 -9.38 -17.58 -6.74
C ALA A 32 -7.86 -17.73 -6.91
N LYS A 33 -7.11 -16.61 -6.82
CA LYS A 33 -5.68 -16.59 -7.06
C LYS A 33 -5.02 -15.38 -6.40
N VAL A 34 -3.77 -15.56 -5.95
CA VAL A 34 -2.91 -14.45 -5.50
C VAL A 34 -1.61 -14.48 -6.29
N TYR A 35 -1.38 -13.46 -7.11
CA TYR A 35 -0.05 -13.16 -7.60
C TYR A 35 0.74 -12.49 -6.49
N ALA A 36 1.65 -13.25 -5.88
CA ALA A 36 2.51 -12.77 -4.82
C ALA A 36 3.80 -12.22 -5.44
N ALA A 37 3.89 -10.89 -5.55
CA ALA A 37 4.97 -10.25 -6.28
C ALA A 37 6.12 -9.80 -5.37
N ALA A 38 7.35 -10.12 -5.76
CA ALA A 38 8.57 -9.71 -5.11
C ALA A 38 9.73 -9.63 -6.12
N ARG A 39 10.80 -8.89 -5.81
CA ARG A 39 12.02 -8.85 -6.62
C ARG A 39 12.70 -10.22 -6.74
N ASP A 40 12.66 -11.01 -5.67
CA ASP A 40 13.05 -12.41 -5.69
C ASP A 40 11.81 -13.28 -5.38
N PRO A 41 11.19 -13.88 -6.41
CA PRO A 41 9.99 -14.70 -6.23
C PRO A 41 10.25 -16.01 -5.46
N ARG A 42 11.52 -16.45 -5.34
CA ARG A 42 11.90 -17.65 -4.57
C ARG A 42 11.69 -17.47 -3.06
N ALA A 43 11.55 -16.21 -2.60
CA ALA A 43 11.24 -15.89 -1.20
C ALA A 43 9.72 -15.97 -0.87
N ILE A 44 8.87 -16.33 -1.85
CA ILE A 44 7.42 -16.49 -1.66
C ILE A 44 7.11 -17.93 -1.22
N ASP A 45 6.28 -18.07 -0.19
CA ASP A 45 5.73 -19.36 0.22
C ASP A 45 4.64 -19.81 -0.76
N VAL A 46 4.82 -20.96 -1.36
CA VAL A 46 3.94 -21.56 -2.39
C VAL A 46 3.21 -22.80 -1.89
N ALA A 47 3.03 -22.98 -0.59
CA ALA A 47 2.34 -24.14 -0.02
C ALA A 47 0.87 -24.28 -0.51
N ASP A 48 0.22 -23.15 -0.85
CA ASP A 48 -1.13 -23.16 -1.45
C ASP A 48 -1.03 -22.97 -2.98
N PRO A 49 -1.64 -23.85 -3.81
CA PRO A 49 -1.56 -23.77 -5.27
C PRO A 49 -2.20 -22.51 -5.87
N ARG A 50 -3.00 -21.77 -5.11
CA ARG A 50 -3.56 -20.47 -5.55
C ARG A 50 -2.53 -19.34 -5.50
N VAL A 51 -1.39 -19.53 -4.82
CA VAL A 51 -0.30 -18.55 -4.75
C VAL A 51 0.62 -18.74 -5.94
N ILE A 52 0.69 -17.71 -6.78
CA ILE A 52 1.57 -17.68 -7.95
C ILE A 52 2.69 -16.67 -7.67
N PRO A 53 3.92 -17.11 -7.47
CA PRO A 53 5.06 -16.19 -7.34
C PRO A 53 5.25 -15.39 -8.62
N LEU A 54 5.44 -14.08 -8.49
CA LEU A 54 5.65 -13.18 -9.62
C LEU A 54 6.91 -12.34 -9.37
N GLN A 55 7.85 -12.38 -10.32
CA GLN A 55 8.99 -11.47 -10.26
C GLN A 55 8.52 -10.06 -10.60
N LEU A 56 8.81 -9.09 -9.72
CA LEU A 56 8.44 -7.70 -9.91
C LEU A 56 9.37 -6.76 -9.13
N ASP A 57 10.08 -5.92 -9.86
CA ASP A 57 10.65 -4.68 -9.32
C ASP A 57 9.72 -3.52 -9.73
N VAL A 58 9.06 -2.92 -8.77
CA VAL A 58 8.09 -1.83 -9.01
C VAL A 58 8.75 -0.56 -9.55
N THR A 59 10.09 -0.45 -9.47
CA THR A 59 10.86 0.69 -9.97
C THR A 59 11.38 0.48 -11.40
N ASP A 60 11.16 -0.69 -11.98
CA ASP A 60 11.60 -1.03 -13.34
C ASP A 60 10.38 -1.17 -14.27
N ALA A 61 10.30 -0.29 -15.26
CA ALA A 61 9.19 -0.27 -16.22
C ALA A 61 9.08 -1.55 -17.05
N VAL A 62 10.20 -2.22 -17.35
CA VAL A 62 10.19 -3.50 -18.06
C VAL A 62 9.59 -4.58 -17.18
N SER A 63 10.03 -4.66 -15.91
CA SER A 63 9.49 -5.60 -14.94
C SER A 63 7.97 -5.41 -14.73
N VAL A 64 7.50 -4.15 -14.67
CA VAL A 64 6.07 -3.84 -14.57
C VAL A 64 5.30 -4.32 -15.81
N ALA A 65 5.83 -4.11 -17.03
CA ALA A 65 5.20 -4.56 -18.27
C ALA A 65 5.13 -6.09 -18.33
N GLU A 66 6.23 -6.79 -18.02
CA GLU A 66 6.27 -8.26 -17.98
C GLU A 66 5.27 -8.84 -16.97
N ALA A 67 5.19 -8.23 -15.77
CA ALA A 67 4.22 -8.63 -14.76
C ALA A 67 2.77 -8.42 -15.25
N ALA A 68 2.50 -7.34 -15.97
CA ALA A 68 1.18 -7.10 -16.56
C ALA A 68 0.85 -8.13 -17.64
N ASP A 69 1.80 -8.51 -18.47
CA ASP A 69 1.60 -9.53 -19.51
C ASP A 69 1.33 -10.93 -18.95
N LEU A 70 1.94 -11.26 -17.82
CA LEU A 70 1.74 -12.54 -17.12
C LEU A 70 0.44 -12.58 -16.30
N ALA A 71 0.10 -11.50 -15.62
CA ALA A 71 -1.03 -11.44 -14.66
C ALA A 71 -2.28 -10.80 -15.30
N THR A 72 -2.78 -11.40 -16.39
CA THR A 72 -3.86 -10.85 -17.23
C THR A 72 -5.24 -10.86 -16.59
N ASP A 73 -5.45 -11.63 -15.53
CA ASP A 73 -6.74 -11.84 -14.88
C ASP A 73 -6.87 -11.07 -13.53
N VAL A 74 -5.95 -10.16 -13.23
CA VAL A 74 -5.99 -9.36 -11.99
C VAL A 74 -7.25 -8.49 -11.96
N GLY A 75 -7.99 -8.63 -10.87
CA GLY A 75 -9.16 -7.82 -10.54
C GLY A 75 -8.92 -6.90 -9.32
N ILE A 76 -7.90 -7.17 -8.51
CA ILE A 76 -7.55 -6.34 -7.35
C ILE A 76 -6.03 -6.18 -7.31
N LEU A 77 -5.56 -4.94 -7.19
CA LEU A 77 -4.16 -4.59 -7.02
C LEU A 77 -3.91 -4.05 -5.61
N ILE A 78 -2.98 -4.66 -4.86
CA ILE A 78 -2.53 -4.17 -3.55
C ILE A 78 -1.09 -3.66 -3.68
N ASN A 79 -0.94 -2.36 -3.79
CA ASN A 79 0.33 -1.65 -3.77
C ASN A 79 0.86 -1.57 -2.32
N ASN A 80 1.52 -2.65 -1.88
CA ASN A 80 2.09 -2.77 -0.54
C ASN A 80 3.62 -2.58 -0.52
N ALA A 81 4.31 -2.81 -1.63
CA ALA A 81 5.75 -2.59 -1.69
C ALA A 81 6.13 -1.15 -1.31
N GLY A 82 7.12 -1.00 -0.46
CA GLY A 82 7.58 0.30 -0.01
C GLY A 82 8.94 0.24 0.68
N ILE A 83 9.60 1.38 0.75
CA ILE A 83 10.86 1.56 1.50
C ILE A 83 10.78 2.81 2.37
N SER A 84 11.52 2.80 3.48
CA SER A 84 11.74 3.96 4.36
C SER A 84 13.22 4.04 4.70
N ARG A 85 13.86 5.11 4.29
CA ARG A 85 15.26 5.42 4.59
C ARG A 85 15.37 6.71 5.40
N ALA A 86 14.40 7.60 5.28
CA ALA A 86 14.17 8.78 6.09
C ALA A 86 15.38 9.72 6.20
N SER A 87 15.74 10.38 5.11
CA SER A 87 16.72 11.49 5.13
C SER A 87 16.04 12.84 5.36
N SER A 88 16.81 13.85 5.76
CA SER A 88 16.31 15.22 5.86
C SER A 88 15.78 15.71 4.51
N VAL A 89 14.66 16.41 4.50
CA VAL A 89 14.14 17.08 3.31
C VAL A 89 15.03 18.24 2.83
N LEU A 90 15.96 18.68 3.68
CA LEU A 90 16.95 19.73 3.39
C LEU A 90 18.31 19.16 2.99
N ASP A 91 18.45 17.84 2.85
CA ASP A 91 19.67 17.23 2.35
C ASP A 91 19.98 17.73 0.94
N ARG A 92 21.27 18.07 0.72
CA ARG A 92 21.76 18.45 -0.62
C ARG A 92 21.73 17.26 -1.59
N ASP A 93 22.01 16.07 -1.07
CA ASP A 93 21.85 14.82 -1.83
C ASP A 93 20.40 14.33 -1.71
N THR A 94 19.67 14.46 -2.80
CA THR A 94 18.26 14.03 -2.90
C THR A 94 18.11 12.57 -3.29
N SER A 95 19.16 11.78 -3.35
CA SER A 95 19.12 10.38 -3.83
C SER A 95 18.18 9.49 -3.00
N VAL A 96 18.17 9.68 -1.66
CA VAL A 96 17.27 8.96 -0.76
C VAL A 96 15.82 9.29 -1.05
N LEU A 97 15.46 10.57 -1.11
CA LEU A 97 14.09 11.01 -1.43
C LEU A 97 13.65 10.50 -2.82
N ARG A 98 14.53 10.59 -3.83
CA ARG A 98 14.24 10.07 -5.16
C ARG A 98 13.95 8.57 -5.14
N GLY A 99 14.78 7.77 -4.46
CA GLY A 99 14.57 6.34 -4.33
C GLY A 99 13.27 5.98 -3.58
N GLU A 100 12.89 6.77 -2.58
CA GLU A 100 11.61 6.62 -1.90
C GLU A 100 10.43 6.98 -2.80
N LEU A 101 10.52 8.03 -3.60
CA LEU A 101 9.51 8.40 -4.59
C LEU A 101 9.36 7.34 -5.70
N GLU A 102 10.48 6.82 -6.21
CA GLU A 102 10.45 5.73 -7.21
C GLU A 102 9.67 4.52 -6.70
N THR A 103 9.96 4.08 -5.47
CA THR A 103 9.31 2.88 -4.92
C THR A 103 7.90 3.15 -4.39
N ASN A 104 7.71 4.27 -3.65
CA ASN A 104 6.49 4.49 -2.88
C ASN A 104 5.41 5.27 -3.66
N LEU A 105 5.76 5.88 -4.80
CA LEU A 105 4.85 6.66 -5.64
C LEU A 105 4.84 6.17 -7.08
N PHE A 106 5.98 6.29 -7.79
CA PHE A 106 6.01 6.00 -9.23
C PHE A 106 5.75 4.53 -9.55
N GLY A 107 6.26 3.59 -8.74
CA GLY A 107 5.95 2.17 -8.86
C GLY A 107 4.45 1.87 -8.76
N PRO A 108 3.75 2.28 -7.67
CA PRO A 108 2.29 2.17 -7.59
C PRO A 108 1.52 2.82 -8.73
N LEU A 109 1.96 3.98 -9.23
CA LEU A 109 1.34 4.65 -10.38
C LEU A 109 1.52 3.85 -11.67
N ALA A 110 2.72 3.33 -11.93
CA ALA A 110 3.00 2.49 -13.09
C ALA A 110 2.15 1.22 -13.07
N LEU A 111 2.03 0.55 -11.92
CA LEU A 111 1.17 -0.62 -11.76
C LEU A 111 -0.31 -0.28 -11.91
N ALA A 112 -0.78 0.81 -11.30
CA ALA A 112 -2.16 1.26 -11.47
C ALA A 112 -2.47 1.50 -12.95
N SER A 113 -1.58 2.17 -13.69
CA SER A 113 -1.72 2.40 -15.13
C SER A 113 -1.76 1.09 -15.92
N ALA A 114 -0.86 0.15 -15.62
CA ALA A 114 -0.76 -1.13 -16.35
C ALA A 114 -1.96 -2.06 -16.13
N PHE A 115 -2.63 -1.96 -14.96
CA PHE A 115 -3.73 -2.86 -14.59
C PHE A 115 -5.11 -2.20 -14.60
N ALA A 116 -5.22 -0.86 -14.75
CA ALA A 116 -6.49 -0.12 -14.60
C ALA A 116 -7.62 -0.67 -15.49
N ASP A 117 -7.35 -1.00 -16.75
CA ASP A 117 -8.36 -1.50 -17.68
C ASP A 117 -8.92 -2.85 -17.21
N ARG A 118 -8.04 -3.78 -16.87
CA ARG A 118 -8.42 -5.13 -16.39
C ARG A 118 -9.18 -5.08 -15.08
N ILE A 119 -8.78 -4.18 -14.17
CA ILE A 119 -9.47 -3.98 -12.88
C ILE A 119 -10.85 -3.37 -13.14
N ALA A 120 -10.98 -2.42 -14.05
CA ALA A 120 -12.26 -1.80 -14.39
C ALA A 120 -13.23 -2.80 -15.04
N GLU A 121 -12.78 -3.63 -15.97
CA GLU A 121 -13.58 -4.70 -16.59
C GLU A 121 -14.19 -5.66 -15.57
N ARG A 122 -13.55 -5.76 -14.39
CA ARG A 122 -13.96 -6.66 -13.29
C ARG A 122 -14.62 -5.92 -12.13
N SER A 123 -14.88 -4.61 -12.26
CA SER A 123 -15.39 -3.77 -11.15
C SER A 123 -14.58 -4.01 -9.87
N GLY A 124 -13.27 -3.94 -10.00
CA GLY A 124 -12.33 -4.34 -8.97
C GLY A 124 -11.83 -3.19 -8.10
N ALA A 125 -10.64 -3.35 -7.51
CA ALA A 125 -10.09 -2.36 -6.59
C ALA A 125 -8.58 -2.15 -6.77
N ILE A 126 -8.12 -0.92 -6.47
CA ILE A 126 -6.72 -0.57 -6.26
C ILE A 126 -6.56 -0.15 -4.80
N VAL A 127 -5.64 -0.77 -4.10
CA VAL A 127 -5.33 -0.50 -2.69
C VAL A 127 -3.92 0.06 -2.59
N ASN A 128 -3.78 1.24 -2.01
CA ASN A 128 -2.50 1.91 -1.86
C ASN A 128 -2.10 1.97 -0.38
N VAL A 129 -1.08 1.21 0.01
CA VAL A 129 -0.57 1.23 1.37
C VAL A 129 0.31 2.47 1.58
N SER A 130 -0.25 3.44 2.29
CA SER A 130 0.41 4.68 2.68
C SER A 130 0.87 4.63 4.14
N SER A 131 0.78 5.73 4.87
CA SER A 131 1.19 5.86 6.26
C SER A 131 0.50 7.06 6.88
N VAL A 132 0.36 7.09 8.20
CA VAL A 132 0.01 8.29 8.97
C VAL A 132 1.00 9.44 8.70
N LEU A 133 2.25 9.12 8.35
CA LEU A 133 3.29 10.09 8.00
C LEU A 133 3.03 10.83 6.67
N ALA A 134 2.02 10.42 5.89
CA ALA A 134 1.50 11.22 4.79
C ALA A 134 0.90 12.57 5.27
N TRP A 135 0.46 12.62 6.50
CA TRP A 135 -0.20 13.78 7.12
C TRP A 135 0.57 14.37 8.29
N LEU A 136 1.48 13.58 8.89
CA LEU A 136 2.29 13.98 10.05
C LEU A 136 3.73 14.23 9.58
N PRO A 137 4.23 15.50 9.60
CA PRO A 137 5.53 15.86 8.99
C PRO A 137 6.73 15.45 9.86
N LEU A 138 6.66 14.29 10.51
CA LEU A 138 7.76 13.66 11.24
C LEU A 138 8.50 12.61 10.40
N GLY A 139 7.97 12.28 9.23
CA GLY A 139 8.50 11.21 8.37
C GLY A 139 9.64 11.62 7.46
N MET A 140 10.12 12.88 7.53
CA MET A 140 11.22 13.37 6.70
C MET A 140 10.95 13.08 5.21
N SER A 141 11.94 12.61 4.42
CA SER A 141 11.78 12.24 3.00
C SER A 141 10.73 11.14 2.77
N TYR A 142 10.68 10.16 3.66
CA TYR A 142 9.64 9.12 3.62
C TYR A 142 8.22 9.70 3.73
N GLY A 143 8.00 10.64 4.67
CA GLY A 143 6.73 11.34 4.81
C GLY A 143 6.33 12.08 3.54
N VAL A 144 7.29 12.74 2.85
CA VAL A 144 7.05 13.39 1.56
C VAL A 144 6.56 12.37 0.52
N SER A 145 7.21 11.20 0.41
CA SER A 145 6.80 10.16 -0.54
C SER A 145 5.39 9.62 -0.25
N LYS A 146 5.03 9.48 1.03
CA LYS A 146 3.70 9.01 1.45
C LYS A 146 2.62 10.09 1.31
N ALA A 147 2.95 11.38 1.48
CA ALA A 147 2.06 12.49 1.18
C ALA A 147 1.76 12.59 -0.32
N ALA A 148 2.77 12.41 -1.17
CA ALA A 148 2.59 12.33 -2.61
C ALA A 148 1.68 11.15 -3.01
N MET A 149 1.86 9.98 -2.38
CA MET A 149 1.01 8.81 -2.60
C MET A 149 -0.44 9.04 -2.14
N TRP A 150 -0.66 9.75 -1.03
CA TRP A 150 -2.00 10.16 -0.62
C TRP A 150 -2.67 11.01 -1.70
N SER A 151 -2.01 12.08 -2.17
CA SER A 151 -2.55 12.94 -3.24
C SER A 151 -2.82 12.15 -4.52
N ALA A 152 -1.94 11.25 -4.91
CA ALA A 152 -2.12 10.37 -6.07
C ALA A 152 -3.31 9.42 -5.88
N THR A 153 -3.53 8.90 -4.66
CA THR A 153 -4.69 8.05 -4.34
C THR A 153 -6.00 8.80 -4.51
N GLU A 154 -6.08 10.05 -4.04
CA GLU A 154 -7.26 10.90 -4.24
C GLU A 154 -7.52 11.16 -5.75
N SER A 155 -6.47 11.44 -6.52
CA SER A 155 -6.58 11.66 -7.97
C SER A 155 -7.08 10.40 -8.69
N MET A 156 -6.48 9.23 -8.39
CA MET A 156 -6.94 7.94 -8.94
C MET A 156 -8.41 7.64 -8.61
N ARG A 157 -8.88 8.03 -7.42
CA ARG A 157 -10.29 7.88 -7.01
C ARG A 157 -11.23 8.61 -7.97
N ILE A 158 -10.89 9.86 -8.28
CA ILE A 158 -11.68 10.71 -9.19
C ILE A 158 -11.64 10.15 -10.61
N GLU A 159 -10.46 9.78 -11.10
CA GLU A 159 -10.26 9.33 -12.47
C GLU A 159 -10.92 7.95 -12.74
N LEU A 160 -10.91 7.06 -11.75
CA LEU A 160 -11.38 5.68 -11.90
C LEU A 160 -12.82 5.46 -11.42
N ALA A 161 -13.42 6.40 -10.68
CA ALA A 161 -14.82 6.31 -10.22
C ALA A 161 -15.80 6.10 -11.38
N PRO A 162 -15.72 6.82 -12.54
CA PRO A 162 -16.63 6.60 -13.67
C PRO A 162 -16.50 5.19 -14.28
N ARG A 163 -15.39 4.48 -14.00
CA ARG A 163 -15.10 3.14 -14.48
C ARG A 163 -15.47 2.05 -13.48
N GLY A 164 -16.07 2.43 -12.34
CA GLY A 164 -16.51 1.50 -11.29
C GLY A 164 -15.37 0.86 -10.50
N VAL A 165 -14.15 1.42 -10.52
CA VAL A 165 -13.01 0.93 -9.74
C VAL A 165 -13.01 1.56 -8.36
N GLN A 166 -12.95 0.73 -7.33
CA GLN A 166 -12.75 1.19 -5.95
C GLN A 166 -11.27 1.50 -5.72
N VAL A 167 -10.95 2.70 -5.22
CA VAL A 167 -9.58 3.07 -4.83
C VAL A 167 -9.52 3.30 -3.33
N VAL A 168 -8.71 2.50 -2.64
CA VAL A 168 -8.60 2.48 -1.17
C VAL A 168 -7.23 2.99 -0.74
N GLY A 169 -7.21 4.03 0.09
CA GLY A 169 -6.02 4.47 0.80
C GLY A 169 -5.90 3.77 2.16
N VAL A 170 -4.73 3.23 2.48
CA VAL A 170 -4.46 2.60 3.77
C VAL A 170 -3.48 3.45 4.56
N TYR A 171 -3.85 3.83 5.77
CA TYR A 171 -3.03 4.68 6.64
C TYR A 171 -2.83 4.01 7.98
N VAL A 172 -1.58 3.85 8.35
CA VAL A 172 -1.16 3.18 9.58
C VAL A 172 0.12 3.83 10.11
N GLY A 173 0.32 3.80 11.41
CA GLY A 173 1.56 4.22 12.07
C GLY A 173 2.63 3.13 12.00
N LEU A 174 3.19 2.78 13.15
CA LEU A 174 4.19 1.72 13.25
C LEU A 174 3.52 0.34 13.24
N VAL A 175 4.00 -0.54 12.36
CA VAL A 175 3.58 -1.94 12.28
C VAL A 175 4.75 -2.83 12.69
N ASP A 176 4.48 -3.92 13.40
CA ASP A 176 5.51 -4.88 13.83
C ASP A 176 6.02 -5.72 12.66
N THR A 177 6.90 -5.10 11.90
CA THR A 177 7.58 -5.64 10.73
C THR A 177 9.04 -5.22 10.75
N ASP A 178 9.86 -5.77 9.84
CA ASP A 178 11.26 -5.35 9.69
C ASP A 178 11.42 -3.84 9.51
N MET A 179 10.49 -3.21 8.79
CA MET A 179 10.49 -1.76 8.55
C MET A 179 10.25 -0.96 9.84
N GLY A 180 9.48 -1.49 10.79
CA GLY A 180 9.17 -0.84 12.06
C GLY A 180 10.17 -1.12 13.20
N ARG A 181 11.22 -1.94 12.98
CA ARG A 181 12.15 -2.37 14.05
C ARG A 181 12.97 -1.24 14.66
N PHE A 182 13.17 -0.15 13.94
CA PHE A 182 14.00 0.97 14.40
C PHE A 182 13.39 1.75 15.58
N ALA A 183 12.08 1.66 15.80
CA ALA A 183 11.37 2.40 16.81
C ALA A 183 11.04 1.52 18.02
N ASP A 184 11.40 2.02 19.23
CA ASP A 184 10.95 1.44 20.49
C ASP A 184 9.67 2.16 20.93
N ALA A 185 8.56 1.81 20.29
CA ALA A 185 7.23 2.36 20.52
C ALA A 185 6.17 1.29 20.25
N PRO A 186 4.95 1.45 20.76
CA PRO A 186 3.85 0.52 20.46
C PRO A 186 3.63 0.37 18.96
N LYS A 187 3.46 -0.86 18.51
CA LYS A 187 3.27 -1.23 17.09
C LYS A 187 1.96 -1.97 16.90
N SER A 188 1.33 -1.73 15.78
CA SER A 188 0.17 -2.50 15.35
C SER A 188 0.59 -3.90 14.90
N ASP A 189 -0.22 -4.91 15.20
CA ASP A 189 -0.03 -6.26 14.67
C ASP A 189 -0.32 -6.25 13.14
N PRO A 190 0.59 -6.75 12.30
CA PRO A 190 0.37 -6.88 10.87
C PRO A 190 -0.93 -7.60 10.50
N ALA A 191 -1.30 -8.64 11.27
CA ALA A 191 -2.51 -9.40 11.04
C ALA A 191 -3.78 -8.55 11.26
N ASP A 192 -3.80 -7.75 12.31
CA ASP A 192 -4.92 -6.84 12.58
C ASP A 192 -5.05 -5.73 11.54
N VAL A 193 -3.91 -5.15 11.12
CA VAL A 193 -3.89 -4.12 10.06
C VAL A 193 -4.45 -4.70 8.77
N VAL A 194 -3.92 -5.83 8.31
CA VAL A 194 -4.34 -6.47 7.06
C VAL A 194 -5.81 -6.87 7.11
N ARG A 195 -6.28 -7.42 8.23
CA ARG A 195 -7.70 -7.75 8.41
C ARG A 195 -8.59 -6.52 8.20
N GLN A 196 -8.26 -5.38 8.85
CA GLN A 196 -9.02 -4.13 8.69
C GLN A 196 -9.03 -3.65 7.24
N VAL A 197 -7.90 -3.77 6.52
CA VAL A 197 -7.82 -3.38 5.11
C VAL A 197 -8.73 -4.25 4.25
N LEU A 198 -8.68 -5.56 4.43
CA LEU A 198 -9.51 -6.48 3.64
C LEU A 198 -11.00 -6.30 3.97
N ASP A 199 -11.36 -6.07 5.24
CA ASP A 199 -12.73 -5.73 5.65
C ASP A 199 -13.19 -4.40 5.00
N GLY A 200 -12.34 -3.38 4.99
CA GLY A 200 -12.62 -2.09 4.36
C GLY A 200 -12.83 -2.17 2.84
N ILE A 201 -12.06 -3.02 2.14
CA ILE A 201 -12.30 -3.29 0.71
C ILE A 201 -13.71 -3.84 0.51
N GLU A 202 -14.10 -4.85 1.29
CA GLU A 202 -15.42 -5.49 1.20
C GLU A 202 -16.55 -4.56 1.64
N ALA A 203 -16.29 -3.65 2.60
CA ALA A 203 -17.24 -2.62 3.02
C ALA A 203 -17.39 -1.46 2.01
N GLY A 204 -16.48 -1.34 1.03
CA GLY A 204 -16.47 -0.25 0.07
C GLY A 204 -15.86 1.05 0.63
N GLU A 205 -15.00 0.95 1.65
CA GLU A 205 -14.35 2.10 2.26
C GLU A 205 -13.36 2.76 1.27
N GLN A 206 -13.21 4.07 1.39
CA GLN A 206 -12.24 4.85 0.64
C GLN A 206 -10.90 4.96 1.38
N ASP A 207 -10.95 5.12 2.70
CA ASP A 207 -9.78 5.20 3.57
C ASP A 207 -9.90 4.20 4.72
N VAL A 208 -8.89 3.36 4.88
CA VAL A 208 -8.75 2.48 6.04
C VAL A 208 -7.72 3.10 7.00
N LEU A 209 -8.20 3.58 8.14
CA LEU A 209 -7.39 4.14 9.22
C LEU A 209 -7.11 3.03 10.23
N ALA A 210 -6.03 2.28 10.01
CA ALA A 210 -5.82 0.99 10.67
C ALA A 210 -5.37 1.06 12.14
N ASP A 211 -5.12 2.27 12.68
CA ASP A 211 -4.79 2.47 14.08
C ASP A 211 -5.33 3.81 14.62
N GLU A 212 -5.27 3.96 15.95
CA GLU A 212 -5.78 5.15 16.61
C GLU A 212 -5.01 6.41 16.24
N MET A 213 -3.69 6.31 16.07
CA MET A 213 -2.87 7.44 15.64
C MET A 213 -3.31 7.97 14.27
N SER A 214 -3.59 7.09 13.31
CA SER A 214 -4.06 7.47 11.98
C SER A 214 -5.43 8.16 12.06
N ARG A 215 -6.34 7.68 12.91
CA ARG A 215 -7.66 8.31 13.12
C ARG A 215 -7.52 9.71 13.72
N GLN A 216 -6.70 9.89 14.76
CA GLN A 216 -6.46 11.18 15.42
C GLN A 216 -5.81 12.19 14.48
N VAL A 217 -4.76 11.77 13.75
CA VAL A 217 -4.07 12.64 12.79
C VAL A 217 -5.01 13.04 11.65
N ARG A 218 -5.77 12.11 11.10
CA ARG A 218 -6.75 12.39 10.03
C ARG A 218 -7.81 13.40 10.48
N ALA A 219 -8.32 13.26 11.69
CA ALA A 219 -9.32 14.18 12.26
C ALA A 219 -8.76 15.59 12.55
N SER A 220 -7.44 15.74 12.64
CA SER A 220 -6.77 17.01 12.95
C SER A 220 -6.12 17.72 11.76
N LEU A 221 -6.44 17.36 10.53
CA LEU A 221 -5.81 17.94 9.33
C LEU A 221 -6.09 19.44 9.14
N ASN A 222 -7.16 19.95 9.73
CA ASN A 222 -7.48 21.38 9.76
C ASN A 222 -6.65 22.19 10.79
N VAL A 223 -5.83 21.49 11.61
CA VAL A 223 -4.94 22.11 12.61
C VAL A 223 -3.56 22.33 11.99
N PRO A 224 -2.89 23.48 12.20
CA PRO A 224 -1.53 23.71 11.76
C PRO A 224 -0.57 22.60 12.21
N ALA A 225 0.41 22.24 11.36
CA ALA A 225 1.26 21.08 11.58
C ALA A 225 2.00 21.09 12.93
N LEU A 226 2.58 22.23 13.34
CA LEU A 226 3.28 22.34 14.61
C LEU A 226 2.35 22.15 15.81
N GLU A 227 1.15 22.72 15.76
CA GLU A 227 0.15 22.55 16.82
C GLU A 227 -0.35 21.11 16.90
N ARG A 228 -0.56 20.46 15.75
CA ARG A 228 -0.94 19.05 15.67
C ARG A 228 0.10 18.15 16.31
N ILE A 229 1.39 18.38 16.04
CA ILE A 229 2.50 17.64 16.65
C ILE A 229 2.50 17.87 18.17
N ALA A 230 2.37 19.12 18.65
CA ALA A 230 2.34 19.42 20.07
C ALA A 230 1.21 18.68 20.79
N ARG A 231 0.00 18.66 20.23
CA ARG A 231 -1.14 17.90 20.79
C ARG A 231 -0.88 16.40 20.88
N LEU A 232 -0.25 15.82 19.86
CA LEU A 232 0.08 14.38 19.83
C LEU A 232 1.18 14.00 20.82
N MET A 233 2.10 14.93 21.12
CA MET A 233 3.19 14.71 22.07
C MET A 233 2.81 15.06 23.52
N GLY A 234 1.57 15.49 23.78
CA GLY A 234 1.07 15.81 25.12
C GLY A 234 1.61 17.14 25.68
N ASN A 235 2.04 18.07 24.82
CA ASN A 235 2.51 19.42 25.17
C ASN A 235 1.45 20.48 24.84
#